data_3cd2f9a8c0ba05325d1266a19eed78f2
#
_entry.id   3cd2f9a8c0ba05325d1266a19eed78f2
#
_cell.length_a   1.000
_cell.length_b   1.000
_cell.length_c   1.000
_cell.angle_alpha   90.00
_cell.angle_beta   90.00
_cell.angle_gamma   90.00
#
_symmetry.space_group_name_H-M   'P 1'
#
loop_
_entity.id
_entity.type
_entity.pdbx_description
1 polymer ?
#
loop_
_entity_poly.entity_id
_entity_poly.type
_entity_poly.pdbx_seq_one_letter_code
_entity_poly.pdbx_strand_id
1 'polypeptide(L)'
;MEGITTLYCMAHARRKLEAIKDTSPEARKILEYIATLYELEANLKFAKADHDEIRRQRQEKAVPLLGFIKLMLEKYRTADTPQSTLAKACNYALERWDGLCRYCEEGYYEIDNSAVERCIRPLTLGRRNWLFVDSDDSARDTAVYLTLIGSCNLLGIAPYKYFCTILPKLHENRTADEYTQLLPEKIAELMKKQ
;
A
#
# COMPACT_ATOMS: atom_id res chain seq x y z
N MET A 1 6.04 -16.60 -13.51
CA MET A 1 5.84 -16.77 -12.06
C MET A 1 4.37 -17.09 -11.87
N GLU A 2 4.05 -18.37 -11.76
CA GLU A 2 2.69 -18.83 -11.46
C GLU A 2 2.37 -18.52 -9.98
N GLY A 3 1.15 -18.07 -9.70
CA GLY A 3 0.67 -17.82 -8.33
C GLY A 3 0.88 -16.41 -7.76
N ILE A 4 1.42 -15.45 -8.52
CA ILE A 4 1.56 -14.06 -8.04
C ILE A 4 0.46 -13.18 -8.64
N THR A 5 -0.37 -12.61 -7.78
CA THR A 5 -1.37 -11.60 -8.17
C THR A 5 -0.77 -10.21 -8.07
N THR A 6 -0.68 -9.50 -9.20
CA THR A 6 -0.15 -8.13 -9.23
C THR A 6 -1.27 -7.12 -9.07
N LEU A 7 -1.18 -6.27 -8.04
CA LEU A 7 -2.01 -5.08 -7.86
C LEU A 7 -1.21 -3.82 -8.23
N TYR A 8 -1.90 -2.83 -8.78
CA TYR A 8 -1.31 -1.52 -9.01
C TYR A 8 -1.89 -0.48 -8.04
N CYS A 9 -1.07 0.48 -7.69
CA CYS A 9 -1.37 1.52 -6.71
C CYS A 9 -2.16 2.66 -7.35
N MET A 10 -3.38 2.91 -6.91
CA MET A 10 -4.22 4.00 -7.38
C MET A 10 -3.61 5.38 -7.09
N ALA A 11 -2.86 5.54 -5.99
CA ALA A 11 -2.19 6.79 -5.66
C ALA A 11 -1.17 7.20 -6.73
N HIS A 12 -0.48 6.25 -7.39
CA HIS A 12 0.45 6.54 -8.48
C HIS A 12 -0.27 7.01 -9.74
N ALA A 13 -1.39 6.40 -10.10
CA ALA A 13 -2.23 6.85 -11.22
C ALA A 13 -2.82 8.23 -10.94
N ARG A 14 -3.37 8.44 -9.74
CA ARG A 14 -3.86 9.73 -9.28
C ARG A 14 -2.81 10.84 -9.38
N ARG A 15 -1.57 10.58 -8.94
CA ARG A 15 -0.48 11.58 -8.94
C ARG A 15 -0.18 12.12 -10.35
N LYS A 16 -0.34 11.30 -11.41
CA LYS A 16 -0.16 11.77 -12.80
C LYS A 16 -1.23 12.77 -13.22
N LEU A 17 -2.47 12.57 -12.79
CA LEU A 17 -3.58 13.51 -13.05
C LEU A 17 -3.47 14.75 -12.14
N GLU A 18 -3.06 14.58 -10.89
CA GLU A 18 -2.85 15.66 -9.92
C GLU A 18 -1.84 16.71 -10.43
N ALA A 19 -0.79 16.24 -11.11
CA ALA A 19 0.26 17.13 -11.66
C ALA A 19 -0.26 18.10 -12.75
N ILE A 20 -1.44 17.84 -13.32
CA ILE A 20 -2.01 18.63 -14.42
C ILE A 20 -3.41 19.18 -14.09
N LYS A 21 -3.90 19.02 -12.87
CA LYS A 21 -5.27 19.41 -12.48
C LYS A 21 -5.58 20.90 -12.66
N ASP A 22 -4.57 21.76 -12.52
CA ASP A 22 -4.75 23.21 -12.61
C ASP A 22 -4.88 23.69 -14.04
N THR A 23 -4.36 22.91 -15.01
CA THR A 23 -4.37 23.23 -16.44
C THR A 23 -5.34 22.35 -17.24
N SER A 24 -5.90 21.28 -16.65
CA SER A 24 -6.83 20.36 -17.32
C SER A 24 -8.10 20.15 -16.49
N PRO A 25 -9.24 20.72 -16.93
CA PRO A 25 -10.55 20.44 -16.34
C PRO A 25 -10.93 18.97 -16.39
N GLU A 26 -10.49 18.24 -17.44
CA GLU A 26 -10.71 16.81 -17.61
C GLU A 26 -10.00 16.00 -16.53
N ALA A 27 -8.73 16.32 -16.24
CA ALA A 27 -7.98 15.68 -15.17
C ALA A 27 -8.63 15.93 -13.81
N ARG A 28 -9.10 17.16 -13.56
CA ARG A 28 -9.83 17.52 -12.33
C ARG A 28 -11.08 16.67 -12.16
N LYS A 29 -11.86 16.51 -13.23
CA LYS A 29 -13.07 15.71 -13.21
C LYS A 29 -12.79 14.23 -12.91
N ILE A 30 -11.75 13.64 -13.47
CA ILE A 30 -11.35 12.26 -13.14
C ILE A 30 -10.93 12.15 -11.68
N LEU A 31 -10.18 13.15 -11.16
CA LEU A 31 -9.74 13.19 -9.77
C LEU A 31 -10.90 13.24 -8.77
N GLU A 32 -12.00 13.91 -9.10
CA GLU A 32 -13.23 13.93 -8.28
C GLU A 32 -13.80 12.52 -8.12
N TYR A 33 -13.87 11.75 -9.21
CA TYR A 33 -14.34 10.35 -9.14
C TYR A 33 -13.36 9.44 -8.39
N ILE A 34 -12.05 9.65 -8.57
CA ILE A 34 -11.06 8.92 -7.78
C ILE A 34 -11.18 9.27 -6.28
N ALA A 35 -11.46 10.53 -5.95
CA ALA A 35 -11.69 10.93 -4.56
C ALA A 35 -12.90 10.19 -3.94
N THR A 36 -13.96 9.96 -4.70
CA THR A 36 -15.12 9.17 -4.25
C THR A 36 -14.74 7.72 -3.92
N LEU A 37 -13.80 7.12 -4.68
CA LEU A 37 -13.27 5.78 -4.33
C LEU A 37 -12.55 5.81 -2.98
N TYR A 38 -11.71 6.80 -2.74
CA TYR A 38 -11.01 6.95 -1.47
C TYR A 38 -11.94 7.26 -0.29
N GLU A 39 -13.01 8.01 -0.54
CA GLU A 39 -14.05 8.28 0.47
C GLU A 39 -14.78 6.99 0.87
N LEU A 40 -15.12 6.15 -0.09
CA LEU A 40 -15.69 4.82 0.18
C LEU A 40 -14.76 3.99 1.09
N GLU A 41 -13.47 3.91 0.74
CA GLU A 41 -12.48 3.19 1.54
C GLU A 41 -12.34 3.76 2.97
N ALA A 42 -12.31 5.08 3.10
CA ALA A 42 -12.25 5.75 4.40
C ALA A 42 -13.48 5.44 5.28
N ASN A 43 -14.67 5.45 4.67
CA ASN A 43 -15.93 5.13 5.37
C ASN A 43 -15.97 3.67 5.83
N LEU A 44 -15.55 2.72 4.98
CA LEU A 44 -15.45 1.31 5.35
C LEU A 44 -14.48 1.08 6.50
N LYS A 45 -13.33 1.73 6.46
CA LYS A 45 -12.34 1.68 7.53
C LYS A 45 -12.84 2.29 8.83
N PHE A 46 -13.51 3.44 8.75
CA PHE A 46 -14.12 4.08 9.92
C PHE A 46 -15.20 3.21 10.56
N ALA A 47 -16.02 2.56 9.74
CA ALA A 47 -17.04 1.62 10.19
C ALA A 47 -16.46 0.30 10.72
N LYS A 48 -15.14 0.08 10.61
CA LYS A 48 -14.47 -1.19 10.96
C LYS A 48 -15.13 -2.39 10.27
N ALA A 49 -15.54 -2.22 9.02
CA ALA A 49 -16.14 -3.28 8.22
C ALA A 49 -15.18 -4.47 8.09
N ASP A 50 -15.73 -5.68 8.12
CA ASP A 50 -14.94 -6.89 7.84
C ASP A 50 -14.62 -7.04 6.35
N HIS A 51 -13.80 -8.01 6.01
CA HIS A 51 -13.33 -8.19 4.62
C HIS A 51 -14.47 -8.55 3.65
N ASP A 52 -15.48 -9.28 4.10
CA ASP A 52 -16.61 -9.66 3.26
C ASP A 52 -17.50 -8.45 2.95
N GLU A 53 -17.76 -7.61 3.95
CA GLU A 53 -18.51 -6.36 3.76
C GLU A 53 -17.72 -5.36 2.90
N ILE A 54 -16.40 -5.23 3.10
CA ILE A 54 -15.55 -4.39 2.25
C ILE A 54 -15.63 -4.84 0.80
N ARG A 55 -15.46 -6.14 0.54
CA ARG A 55 -15.58 -6.71 -0.81
C ARG A 55 -16.95 -6.43 -1.41
N ARG A 56 -18.02 -6.66 -0.66
CA ARG A 56 -19.40 -6.42 -1.11
C ARG A 56 -19.63 -4.97 -1.51
N GLN A 57 -19.24 -4.01 -0.67
CA GLN A 57 -19.38 -2.57 -0.94
C GLN A 57 -18.55 -2.11 -2.14
N ARG A 58 -17.34 -2.66 -2.31
CA ARG A 58 -16.51 -2.38 -3.48
C ARG A 58 -17.16 -2.88 -4.76
N GLN A 59 -17.70 -4.11 -4.77
CA GLN A 59 -18.42 -4.66 -5.92
C GLN A 59 -19.64 -3.82 -6.27
N GLU A 60 -20.41 -3.38 -5.28
CA GLU A 60 -21.63 -2.62 -5.47
C GLU A 60 -21.38 -1.17 -5.89
N LYS A 61 -20.38 -0.50 -5.31
CA LYS A 61 -20.17 0.95 -5.47
C LYS A 61 -18.89 1.31 -6.24
N ALA A 62 -17.75 0.65 -5.94
CA ALA A 62 -16.49 1.01 -6.57
C ALA A 62 -16.38 0.48 -8.01
N VAL A 63 -16.82 -0.75 -8.29
CA VAL A 63 -16.71 -1.35 -9.63
C VAL A 63 -17.49 -0.54 -10.69
N PRO A 64 -18.75 -0.12 -10.49
CA PRO A 64 -19.43 0.75 -11.45
C PRO A 64 -18.72 2.08 -11.65
N LEU A 65 -18.21 2.68 -10.57
CA LEU A 65 -17.48 3.95 -10.63
C LEU A 65 -16.15 3.81 -11.38
N LEU A 66 -15.41 2.72 -11.19
CA LEU A 66 -14.22 2.39 -11.97
C LEU A 66 -14.55 2.23 -13.45
N GLY A 67 -15.66 1.56 -13.81
CA GLY A 67 -16.12 1.47 -15.18
C GLY A 67 -16.34 2.86 -15.81
N PHE A 68 -16.95 3.78 -15.08
CA PHE A 68 -17.14 5.15 -15.53
C PHE A 68 -15.82 5.93 -15.67
N ILE A 69 -14.90 5.79 -14.71
CA ILE A 69 -13.56 6.39 -14.80
C ILE A 69 -12.81 5.86 -16.04
N LYS A 70 -12.92 4.57 -16.34
CA LYS A 70 -12.31 3.98 -17.54
C LYS A 70 -12.79 4.65 -18.82
N LEU A 71 -14.10 4.81 -18.96
CA LEU A 71 -14.70 5.48 -20.13
C LEU A 71 -14.19 6.93 -20.27
N MET A 72 -14.04 7.64 -19.16
CA MET A 72 -13.47 8.99 -19.18
C MET A 72 -12.00 8.99 -19.62
N LEU A 73 -11.18 8.08 -19.07
CA LEU A 73 -9.79 7.94 -19.45
C LEU A 73 -9.64 7.61 -20.94
N GLU A 74 -10.43 6.68 -21.46
CA GLU A 74 -10.45 6.29 -22.86
C GLU A 74 -10.86 7.48 -23.77
N LYS A 75 -11.88 8.23 -23.38
CA LYS A 75 -12.31 9.44 -24.09
C LYS A 75 -11.22 10.50 -24.12
N TYR A 76 -10.65 10.82 -22.98
CA TYR A 76 -9.69 11.92 -22.88
C TYR A 76 -8.30 11.56 -23.40
N ARG A 77 -7.93 10.29 -23.43
CA ARG A 77 -6.72 9.81 -24.11
C ARG A 77 -6.66 10.25 -25.58
N THR A 78 -7.81 10.30 -26.27
CA THR A 78 -7.92 10.61 -27.68
C THR A 78 -8.38 12.03 -27.96
N ALA A 79 -8.72 12.81 -26.92
CA ALA A 79 -9.25 14.16 -27.07
C ALA A 79 -8.18 15.21 -27.45
N ASP A 80 -6.91 14.87 -27.27
CA ASP A 80 -5.76 15.73 -27.55
C ASP A 80 -4.66 14.94 -28.26
N THR A 81 -3.51 15.58 -28.54
CA THR A 81 -2.40 14.89 -29.17
C THR A 81 -1.87 13.75 -28.30
N PRO A 82 -1.39 12.63 -28.87
CA PRO A 82 -0.88 11.49 -28.10
C PRO A 82 0.27 11.83 -27.14
N GLN A 83 0.99 12.93 -27.42
CA GLN A 83 2.10 13.43 -26.60
C GLN A 83 1.66 14.38 -25.49
N SER A 84 0.41 14.78 -25.44
CA SER A 84 -0.10 15.68 -24.39
C SER A 84 0.08 15.05 -22.99
N THR A 85 0.21 15.91 -21.99
CA THR A 85 0.35 15.45 -20.59
C THR A 85 -0.89 14.72 -20.12
N LEU A 86 -2.08 15.12 -20.59
CA LEU A 86 -3.34 14.46 -20.30
C LEU A 86 -3.39 13.05 -20.92
N ALA A 87 -3.06 12.91 -22.20
CA ALA A 87 -3.03 11.62 -22.87
C ALA A 87 -2.04 10.65 -22.21
N LYS A 88 -0.85 11.13 -21.83
CA LYS A 88 0.15 10.34 -21.08
C LYS A 88 -0.36 9.89 -19.71
N ALA A 89 -1.05 10.76 -18.98
CA ALA A 89 -1.65 10.42 -17.67
C ALA A 89 -2.76 9.37 -17.83
N CYS A 90 -3.63 9.52 -18.83
CA CYS A 90 -4.67 8.54 -19.15
C CYS A 90 -4.08 7.20 -19.58
N ASN A 91 -3.08 7.19 -20.46
CA ASN A 91 -2.41 5.96 -20.91
C ASN A 91 -1.76 5.23 -19.74
N TYR A 92 -1.08 5.94 -18.84
CA TYR A 92 -0.48 5.33 -17.64
C TYR A 92 -1.49 4.54 -16.81
N ALA A 93 -2.70 5.10 -16.61
CA ALA A 93 -3.77 4.44 -15.87
C ALA A 93 -4.38 3.26 -16.66
N LEU A 94 -4.63 3.45 -17.95
CA LEU A 94 -5.26 2.43 -18.80
C LEU A 94 -4.37 1.21 -19.00
N GLU A 95 -3.06 1.37 -19.19
CA GLU A 95 -2.10 0.26 -19.29
C GLU A 95 -2.06 -0.61 -18.04
N ARG A 96 -2.48 -0.08 -16.89
CA ARG A 96 -2.46 -0.74 -15.58
C ARG A 96 -3.85 -1.03 -15.04
N TRP A 97 -4.88 -0.84 -15.87
CA TRP A 97 -6.27 -0.75 -15.44
C TRP A 97 -6.74 -1.99 -14.66
N ASP A 98 -6.49 -3.17 -15.19
CA ASP A 98 -6.91 -4.42 -14.55
C ASP A 98 -6.31 -4.58 -13.15
N GLY A 99 -5.03 -4.28 -13.01
CA GLY A 99 -4.37 -4.30 -11.71
C GLY A 99 -4.78 -3.17 -10.77
N LEU A 100 -5.23 -2.02 -11.30
CA LEU A 100 -5.82 -0.94 -10.51
C LEU A 100 -7.21 -1.30 -9.98
N CYS A 101 -7.99 -2.10 -10.72
CA CYS A 101 -9.33 -2.53 -10.32
C CYS A 101 -9.29 -3.75 -9.37
N ARG A 102 -8.22 -4.50 -9.37
CA ARG A 102 -8.10 -5.79 -8.66
C ARG A 102 -8.28 -5.68 -7.13
N TYR A 103 -8.07 -4.51 -6.53
CA TYR A 103 -8.33 -4.31 -5.10
C TYR A 103 -9.81 -4.57 -4.74
N CYS A 104 -10.72 -4.52 -5.72
CA CYS A 104 -12.13 -4.81 -5.50
C CYS A 104 -12.44 -6.31 -5.40
N GLU A 105 -11.52 -7.20 -5.79
CA GLU A 105 -11.73 -8.65 -5.80
C GLU A 105 -11.78 -9.22 -4.39
N GLU A 106 -10.97 -8.66 -3.46
CA GLU A 106 -10.86 -9.13 -2.09
C GLU A 106 -10.89 -7.96 -1.08
N GLY A 107 -11.50 -8.19 0.08
CA GLY A 107 -11.62 -7.16 1.10
C GLY A 107 -10.32 -6.80 1.80
N TYR A 108 -9.32 -7.69 1.80
CA TYR A 108 -8.01 -7.44 2.41
C TYR A 108 -7.00 -6.77 1.48
N TYR A 109 -7.32 -6.59 0.20
CA TYR A 109 -6.49 -5.80 -0.70
C TYR A 109 -6.67 -4.30 -0.40
N GLU A 110 -5.59 -3.54 -0.54
CA GLU A 110 -5.63 -2.08 -0.37
C GLU A 110 -5.69 -1.39 -1.74
N ILE A 111 -6.40 -0.25 -1.82
CA ILE A 111 -6.50 0.56 -3.04
C ILE A 111 -5.15 1.16 -3.46
N ASP A 112 -4.22 1.30 -2.50
CA ASP A 112 -2.86 1.79 -2.74
C ASP A 112 -1.84 1.13 -1.80
N ASN A 113 -0.55 1.32 -2.09
CA ASN A 113 0.54 0.78 -1.28
C ASN A 113 1.09 1.78 -0.24
N SER A 114 0.33 2.82 0.11
CA SER A 114 0.79 3.87 1.04
C SER A 114 1.20 3.33 2.41
N ALA A 115 0.59 2.23 2.85
CA ALA A 115 0.97 1.58 4.10
C ALA A 115 2.40 1.01 4.04
N VAL A 116 2.74 0.31 2.96
CA VAL A 116 4.08 -0.25 2.72
C VAL A 116 5.10 0.89 2.54
N GLU A 117 4.77 1.92 1.76
CA GLU A 117 5.65 3.08 1.56
C GLU A 117 5.96 3.80 2.88
N ARG A 118 4.98 3.92 3.78
CA ARG A 118 5.20 4.47 5.13
C ARG A 118 6.16 3.61 5.96
N CYS A 119 6.08 2.29 5.84
CA CYS A 119 7.01 1.39 6.53
C CYS A 119 8.46 1.53 6.03
N ILE A 120 8.64 1.79 4.73
CA ILE A 120 9.96 1.95 4.10
C ILE A 120 10.50 3.39 4.28
N ARG A 121 9.64 4.36 4.55
CA ARG A 121 10.03 5.78 4.66
C ARG A 121 11.15 6.07 5.67
N PRO A 122 11.19 5.46 6.88
CA PRO A 122 12.31 5.64 7.79
C PRO A 122 13.67 5.29 7.18
N LEU A 123 13.73 4.21 6.37
CA LEU A 123 14.94 3.82 5.63
C LEU A 123 15.33 4.90 4.62
N THR A 124 14.38 5.40 3.83
CA THR A 124 14.68 6.41 2.80
C THR A 124 15.10 7.76 3.37
N LEU A 125 14.60 8.11 4.56
CA LEU A 125 15.04 9.28 5.31
C LEU A 125 16.40 9.05 5.98
N GLY A 126 16.59 7.90 6.63
CA GLY A 126 17.83 7.53 7.30
C GLY A 126 19.00 7.36 6.34
N ARG A 127 18.76 6.96 5.09
CA ARG A 127 19.77 6.84 4.03
C ARG A 127 20.60 8.12 3.83
N ARG A 128 20.04 9.29 4.13
CA ARG A 128 20.78 10.55 4.08
C ARG A 128 21.80 10.70 5.23
N ASN A 129 21.58 10.00 6.33
CA ASN A 129 22.45 10.01 7.51
C ASN A 129 23.40 8.80 7.51
N TRP A 130 22.92 7.65 7.03
CA TRP A 130 23.69 6.40 6.92
C TRP A 130 24.16 6.27 5.47
N LEU A 131 25.20 6.99 5.13
CA LEU A 131 25.64 7.15 3.74
C LEU A 131 26.03 5.84 3.05
N PHE A 132 26.36 4.79 3.83
CA PHE A 132 26.84 3.52 3.30
C PHE A 132 26.19 2.33 4.00
N VAL A 133 25.95 1.29 3.22
CA VAL A 133 25.75 -0.09 3.66
C VAL A 133 27.00 -0.82 3.21
N ASP A 134 27.78 -1.34 4.15
CA ASP A 134 29.13 -1.83 3.95
C ASP A 134 29.18 -3.11 3.08
N SER A 135 28.12 -3.94 3.15
CA SER A 135 28.05 -5.22 2.44
C SER A 135 26.60 -5.64 2.18
N ASP A 136 26.41 -6.64 1.31
CA ASP A 136 25.09 -7.25 1.06
C ASP A 136 24.51 -7.89 2.34
N ASP A 137 25.36 -8.42 3.23
CA ASP A 137 24.92 -8.97 4.50
C ASP A 137 24.41 -7.87 5.43
N SER A 138 25.12 -6.73 5.56
CA SER A 138 24.65 -5.58 6.33
C SER A 138 23.34 -5.01 5.79
N ALA A 139 23.14 -5.04 4.45
CA ALA A 139 21.88 -4.64 3.82
C ALA A 139 20.74 -5.59 4.21
N ARG A 140 21.00 -6.89 4.21
CA ARG A 140 20.05 -7.93 4.61
C ARG A 140 19.66 -7.81 6.08
N ASP A 141 20.64 -7.63 6.97
CA ASP A 141 20.40 -7.42 8.40
C ASP A 141 19.56 -6.15 8.63
N THR A 142 19.88 -5.06 7.95
CA THR A 142 19.10 -3.82 8.01
C THR A 142 17.65 -4.05 7.57
N ALA A 143 17.43 -4.82 6.50
CA ALA A 143 16.09 -5.15 6.02
C ALA A 143 15.30 -5.97 7.07
N VAL A 144 15.96 -6.92 7.75
CA VAL A 144 15.34 -7.70 8.85
C VAL A 144 14.91 -6.79 9.99
N TYR A 145 15.81 -5.92 10.50
CA TYR A 145 15.47 -4.99 11.58
C TYR A 145 14.32 -4.05 11.20
N LEU A 146 14.33 -3.51 9.99
CA LEU A 146 13.26 -2.62 9.52
C LEU A 146 11.93 -3.36 9.36
N THR A 147 11.95 -4.61 8.94
CA THR A 147 10.75 -5.46 8.85
C THR A 147 10.16 -5.68 10.25
N LEU A 148 10.97 -6.02 11.23
CA LEU A 148 10.51 -6.21 12.61
C LEU A 148 9.97 -4.91 13.21
N ILE A 149 10.67 -3.78 13.03
CA ILE A 149 10.22 -2.45 13.48
C ILE A 149 8.90 -2.06 12.82
N GLY A 150 8.79 -2.26 11.50
CA GLY A 150 7.58 -1.98 10.74
C GLY A 150 6.39 -2.81 11.22
N SER A 151 6.62 -4.11 11.46
CA SER A 151 5.60 -5.03 12.00
C SER A 151 5.16 -4.61 13.41
N CYS A 152 6.09 -4.22 14.29
CA CYS A 152 5.76 -3.69 15.61
C CYS A 152 4.84 -2.46 15.50
N ASN A 153 5.18 -1.51 14.63
CA ASN A 153 4.39 -0.29 14.44
C ASN A 153 2.98 -0.59 13.91
N LEU A 154 2.84 -1.53 12.98
CA LEU A 154 1.55 -1.97 12.45
C LEU A 154 0.68 -2.63 13.52
N LEU A 155 1.29 -3.36 14.45
CA LEU A 155 0.61 -4.04 15.57
C LEU A 155 0.39 -3.13 16.78
N GLY A 156 0.87 -1.88 16.75
CA GLY A 156 0.72 -0.91 17.83
C GLY A 156 1.57 -1.22 19.06
N ILE A 157 2.68 -1.95 18.90
CA ILE A 157 3.63 -2.23 19.98
C ILE A 157 4.90 -1.39 19.79
N ALA A 158 5.48 -0.93 20.92
CA ALA A 158 6.71 -0.16 20.89
C ALA A 158 7.89 -1.06 20.47
N PRO A 159 8.60 -0.77 19.34
CA PRO A 159 9.72 -1.60 18.89
C PRO A 159 10.80 -1.80 19.97
N TYR A 160 11.11 -0.76 20.75
CA TYR A 160 12.06 -0.86 21.85
C TYR A 160 11.66 -1.95 22.87
N LYS A 161 10.40 -1.96 23.32
CA LYS A 161 9.91 -3.00 24.25
C LYS A 161 9.97 -4.39 23.63
N TYR A 162 9.63 -4.49 22.35
CA TYR A 162 9.73 -5.73 21.61
C TYR A 162 11.16 -6.27 21.64
N PHE A 163 12.16 -5.46 21.23
CA PHE A 163 13.56 -5.90 21.22
C PHE A 163 14.08 -6.23 22.61
N CYS A 164 13.74 -5.46 23.64
CA CYS A 164 14.09 -5.80 25.03
C CYS A 164 13.51 -7.16 25.46
N THR A 165 12.38 -7.57 24.91
CA THR A 165 11.75 -8.85 25.23
C THR A 165 12.41 -10.03 24.50
N ILE A 166 12.80 -9.85 23.23
CA ILE A 166 13.29 -10.97 22.41
C ILE A 166 14.81 -11.13 22.47
N LEU A 167 15.60 -10.04 22.53
CA LEU A 167 17.07 -10.12 22.46
C LEU A 167 17.69 -11.05 23.52
N PRO A 168 17.25 -11.05 24.80
CA PRO A 168 17.77 -11.99 25.79
C PRO A 168 17.52 -13.46 25.44
N LYS A 169 16.46 -13.72 24.66
CA LYS A 169 16.03 -15.08 24.28
C LYS A 169 16.73 -15.59 23.02
N LEU A 170 17.41 -14.73 22.25
CA LEU A 170 18.11 -15.14 21.03
C LEU A 170 19.43 -15.89 21.28
N HIS A 171 19.97 -15.83 22.50
CA HIS A 171 21.19 -16.58 22.90
C HIS A 171 20.95 -18.07 23.17
N GLU A 172 19.68 -18.49 23.24
CA GLU A 172 19.31 -19.89 23.45
C GLU A 172 19.26 -20.60 22.10
N ASN A 173 19.78 -21.85 22.06
CA ASN A 173 19.59 -22.71 20.89
C ASN A 173 18.12 -23.08 20.79
N ARG A 174 17.42 -22.50 19.81
CA ARG A 174 15.99 -22.67 19.59
C ARG A 174 15.71 -23.37 18.27
N THR A 175 14.62 -24.09 18.24
CA THR A 175 14.05 -24.61 17.01
C THR A 175 13.39 -23.49 16.18
N ALA A 176 13.13 -23.73 14.89
CA ALA A 176 12.43 -22.77 14.02
C ALA A 176 11.05 -22.39 14.59
N ASP A 177 10.32 -23.34 15.18
CA ASP A 177 9.02 -23.10 15.80
C ASP A 177 9.11 -22.18 17.00
N GLU A 178 10.15 -22.34 17.84
CA GLU A 178 10.38 -21.47 18.99
C GLU A 178 10.77 -20.06 18.56
N TYR A 179 11.55 -19.87 17.47
CA TYR A 179 11.81 -18.56 16.91
C TYR A 179 10.52 -17.91 16.36
N THR A 180 9.61 -18.69 15.80
CA THR A 180 8.31 -18.20 15.34
C THR A 180 7.50 -17.56 16.49
N GLN A 181 7.63 -18.05 17.72
CA GLN A 181 6.97 -17.46 18.90
C GLN A 181 7.58 -16.11 19.32
N LEU A 182 8.75 -15.73 18.79
CA LEU A 182 9.36 -14.43 19.02
C LEU A 182 8.97 -13.37 17.99
N LEU A 183 8.20 -13.73 16.94
CA LEU A 183 7.74 -12.78 15.95
C LEU A 183 6.82 -11.71 16.56
N PRO A 184 6.76 -10.49 15.98
CA PRO A 184 6.00 -9.37 16.52
C PRO A 184 4.53 -9.69 16.80
N GLU A 185 3.87 -10.50 15.96
CA GLU A 185 2.47 -10.90 16.17
C GLU A 185 2.27 -11.67 17.48
N LYS A 186 3.17 -12.63 17.75
CA LYS A 186 3.10 -13.47 18.95
C LYS A 186 3.39 -12.69 20.21
N ILE A 187 4.39 -11.81 20.15
CA ILE A 187 4.71 -10.92 21.26
C ILE A 187 3.57 -9.90 21.51
N ALA A 188 2.94 -9.39 20.44
CA ALA A 188 1.79 -8.50 20.58
C ALA A 188 0.60 -9.17 21.32
N GLU A 189 0.33 -10.44 21.02
CA GLU A 189 -0.69 -11.23 21.70
C GLU A 189 -0.40 -11.37 23.20
N LEU A 190 0.87 -11.58 23.55
CA LEU A 190 1.30 -11.68 24.96
C LEU A 190 1.21 -10.34 25.69
N MET A 191 1.60 -9.23 25.05
CA MET A 191 1.56 -7.89 25.65
C MET A 191 0.14 -7.35 25.84
N LYS A 192 -0.86 -7.81 25.07
CA LYS A 192 -2.27 -7.43 25.22
C LYS A 192 -2.96 -8.15 26.37
N LYS A 193 -2.37 -9.24 26.88
CA LYS A 193 -2.91 -10.04 27.99
C LYS A 193 -2.36 -9.61 29.36
N GLN A 194 -1.42 -8.68 29.40
CA GLN A 194 -0.86 -8.04 30.58
C GLN A 194 -1.50 -6.66 30.80
#